data_9edd9ad1a1e3359b8fc45822b3640c6c
#
_entry.id   9edd9ad1a1e3359b8fc45822b3640c6c
#
_cell.length_a   1.000
_cell.length_b   1.000
_cell.length_c   1.000
_cell.angle_alpha   90.00
_cell.angle_beta   90.00
_cell.angle_gamma   90.00
#
_symmetry.space_group_name_H-M   'P 1'
#
loop_
_entity.id
_entity.type
_entity.pdbx_description
1 polymer ?
#
loop_
_entity_poly.entity_id
_entity_poly.type
_entity_poly.pdbx_seq_one_letter_code
_entity_poly.pdbx_strand_id
1 'polypeptide(L)'
;MNNVWIIWHRVIESDNIIFTGVGSSGLICDYAARRLAGVGINTFSFSDVTYPIASKLQNTTNTLVIALSISGETNEIIEVLTSLRSNKDVYISCITPKLNSSIAELSDFVLTYRINEHRINTHYDLTSQLPTVYLTERLTDLVYQLSN
;
A
#
# COMPACT_ATOMS: atom_id res chain seq x y z
N MET A 1 16.84 8.82 2.74
CA MET A 1 16.88 8.38 1.97
C MET A 1 16.36 7.27 1.98
N ASN A 2 16.27 6.59 2.47
CA ASN A 2 15.78 5.66 1.86
C ASN A 2 14.63 5.04 2.42
N ASN A 3 13.53 5.63 2.02
CA ASN A 3 12.21 5.13 2.32
C ASN A 3 12.03 3.69 1.83
N VAL A 4 12.69 3.31 0.76
CA VAL A 4 12.67 1.94 0.25
C VAL A 4 13.24 0.96 1.27
N TRP A 5 14.32 1.32 1.96
CA TRP A 5 14.92 0.46 2.97
C TRP A 5 14.02 0.24 4.19
N ILE A 6 13.31 1.29 4.60
CA ILE A 6 12.42 1.20 5.76
C ILE A 6 11.23 0.29 5.45
N ILE A 7 10.58 0.49 4.29
CA ILE A 7 9.44 -0.34 3.93
C ILE A 7 9.86 -1.79 3.72
N TRP A 8 11.04 -2.00 3.16
CA TRP A 8 11.60 -3.32 2.94
C TRP A 8 11.83 -4.08 4.27
N HIS A 9 12.41 -3.41 5.27
CA HIS A 9 12.54 -4.00 6.60
C HIS A 9 11.18 -4.36 7.18
N ARG A 10 10.19 -3.49 7.03
CA ARG A 10 8.84 -3.75 7.50
C ARG A 10 8.19 -4.93 6.79
N VAL A 11 8.44 -5.07 5.49
CA VAL A 11 7.91 -6.21 4.73
C VAL A 11 8.48 -7.51 5.28
N ILE A 12 9.77 -7.56 5.50
CA ILE A 12 10.43 -8.78 6.01
C ILE A 12 10.02 -9.11 7.44
N GLU A 13 9.88 -8.09 8.28
CA GLU A 13 9.57 -8.29 9.70
C GLU A 13 8.08 -8.51 9.96
N SER A 14 7.22 -8.20 9.00
CA SER A 14 5.78 -8.29 9.22
C SER A 14 5.28 -9.73 9.07
N ASP A 15 4.34 -10.10 9.92
CA ASP A 15 3.67 -11.41 9.83
C ASP A 15 2.65 -11.43 8.70
N ASN A 16 2.02 -10.26 8.44
CA ASN A 16 1.00 -10.11 7.41
C ASN A 16 1.22 -8.82 6.64
N ILE A 17 1.02 -8.85 5.33
CA ILE A 17 1.07 -7.65 4.49
C ILE A 17 -0.22 -7.53 3.71
N ILE A 18 -0.87 -6.37 3.82
CA ILE A 18 -2.16 -6.13 3.18
C ILE A 18 -2.04 -4.91 2.29
N PHE A 19 -2.43 -5.08 1.03
CA PHE A 19 -2.49 -3.97 0.08
C PHE A 19 -3.93 -3.49 -0.07
N THR A 20 -4.12 -2.18 -0.16
CA THR A 20 -5.44 -1.61 -0.38
C THR A 20 -5.37 -0.42 -1.34
N GLY A 21 -6.36 -0.32 -2.20
CA GLY A 21 -6.51 0.73 -3.19
C GLY A 21 -7.82 0.52 -3.93
N VAL A 22 -8.27 1.52 -4.67
CA VAL A 22 -9.51 1.42 -5.43
C VAL A 22 -9.24 1.68 -6.90
N GLY A 23 -10.14 1.22 -7.77
CA GLY A 23 -10.01 1.40 -9.20
C GLY A 23 -8.73 0.75 -9.73
N SER A 24 -8.00 1.47 -10.59
CA SER A 24 -6.75 0.95 -11.15
C SER A 24 -5.70 0.70 -10.08
N SER A 25 -5.66 1.50 -9.01
CA SER A 25 -4.78 1.25 -7.87
C SER A 25 -5.12 -0.07 -7.19
N GLY A 26 -6.40 -0.42 -7.11
CA GLY A 26 -6.84 -1.72 -6.57
C GLY A 26 -6.32 -2.89 -7.39
N LEU A 27 -6.29 -2.75 -8.72
CA LEU A 27 -5.74 -3.77 -9.60
C LEU A 27 -4.23 -3.97 -9.37
N ILE A 28 -3.51 -2.88 -9.13
CA ILE A 28 -2.09 -2.97 -8.81
C ILE A 28 -1.89 -3.62 -7.43
N CYS A 29 -2.78 -3.35 -6.48
CA CYS A 29 -2.74 -4.02 -5.17
C CYS A 29 -2.87 -5.53 -5.32
N ASP A 30 -3.78 -5.99 -6.16
CA ASP A 30 -3.96 -7.43 -6.43
C ASP A 30 -2.68 -8.02 -7.01
N TYR A 31 -2.08 -7.33 -7.96
CA TYR A 31 -0.83 -7.75 -8.57
C TYR A 31 0.31 -7.81 -7.55
N ALA A 32 0.44 -6.78 -6.72
CA ALA A 32 1.48 -6.70 -5.70
C ALA A 32 1.36 -7.84 -4.69
N ALA A 33 0.14 -8.08 -4.19
CA ALA A 33 -0.10 -9.17 -3.25
C ALA A 33 0.23 -10.52 -3.87
N ARG A 34 -0.15 -10.72 -5.13
CA ARG A 34 0.17 -11.97 -5.83
C ARG A 34 1.67 -12.20 -5.96
N ARG A 35 2.43 -11.14 -6.27
CA ARG A 35 3.88 -11.26 -6.37
C ARG A 35 4.52 -11.61 -5.05
N LEU A 36 4.13 -10.94 -3.96
CA LEU A 36 4.68 -11.23 -2.63
C LEU A 36 4.28 -12.63 -2.15
N ALA A 37 3.07 -13.06 -2.44
CA ALA A 37 2.68 -14.45 -2.12
C ALA A 37 3.58 -15.45 -2.84
N GLY A 38 3.97 -15.15 -4.07
CA GLY A 38 4.86 -16.00 -4.85
C GLY A 38 6.26 -16.17 -4.26
N VAL A 39 6.68 -15.25 -3.38
CA VAL A 39 7.96 -15.36 -2.69
C VAL A 39 7.79 -15.71 -1.20
N GLY A 40 6.62 -16.24 -0.83
CA GLY A 40 6.41 -16.81 0.49
C GLY A 40 5.87 -15.88 1.56
N ILE A 41 5.45 -14.67 1.18
CA ILE A 41 4.92 -13.70 2.15
C ILE A 41 3.42 -13.94 2.33
N ASN A 42 2.96 -13.88 3.59
CA ASN A 42 1.52 -13.95 3.88
C ASN A 42 0.90 -12.59 3.56
N THR A 43 0.16 -12.52 2.47
CA THR A 43 -0.32 -11.26 1.92
C THR A 43 -1.66 -11.44 1.24
N PHE A 44 -2.47 -10.38 1.25
CA PHE A 44 -3.66 -10.29 0.42
C PHE A 44 -3.95 -8.81 0.11
N SER A 45 -4.93 -8.57 -0.75
CA SER A 45 -5.35 -7.23 -1.13
C SER A 45 -6.87 -7.12 -1.01
N PHE A 46 -7.35 -5.91 -0.81
CA PHE A 46 -8.77 -5.62 -0.88
C PHE A 46 -8.99 -4.22 -1.44
N SER A 47 -10.08 -4.03 -2.18
CA SER A 47 -10.49 -2.74 -2.71
C SER A 47 -11.92 -2.38 -2.33
N ASP A 48 -12.60 -3.26 -1.63
CA ASP A 48 -13.95 -3.04 -1.13
C ASP A 48 -13.88 -2.38 0.24
N VAL A 49 -14.28 -1.12 0.33
CA VAL A 49 -14.23 -0.34 1.57
C VAL A 49 -15.14 -0.93 2.66
N THR A 50 -16.13 -1.74 2.27
CA THR A 50 -17.02 -2.39 3.23
C THR A 50 -16.41 -3.65 3.84
N TYR A 51 -15.25 -4.09 3.35
CA TYR A 51 -14.57 -5.23 3.94
C TYR A 51 -14.20 -4.91 5.39
N PRO A 52 -14.52 -5.78 6.36
CA PRO A 52 -14.34 -5.45 7.78
C PRO A 52 -12.87 -5.59 8.23
N ILE A 53 -12.00 -4.81 7.64
CA ILE A 53 -10.56 -4.93 7.87
C ILE A 53 -10.17 -4.65 9.32
N ALA A 54 -10.76 -3.64 9.95
CA ALA A 54 -10.43 -3.29 11.34
C ALA A 54 -10.78 -4.44 12.28
N SER A 55 -11.94 -5.08 12.08
CA SER A 55 -12.33 -6.26 12.86
C SER A 55 -11.40 -7.44 12.62
N LYS A 56 -11.07 -7.67 11.35
CA LYS A 56 -10.18 -8.77 10.96
C LYS A 56 -8.82 -8.65 11.64
N LEU A 57 -8.32 -7.44 11.83
CA LEU A 57 -6.99 -7.21 12.38
C LEU A 57 -6.94 -7.06 13.90
N GLN A 58 -8.08 -7.14 14.59
CA GLN A 58 -8.10 -6.99 16.05
C GLN A 58 -7.21 -8.01 16.79
N ASN A 59 -7.15 -9.23 16.28
CA ASN A 59 -6.42 -10.32 16.92
C ASN A 59 -5.16 -10.73 16.15
N THR A 60 -4.70 -9.88 15.23
CA THR A 60 -3.45 -10.12 14.52
C THR A 60 -2.36 -9.21 15.06
N THR A 61 -1.13 -9.61 14.93
CA THR A 61 0.03 -8.83 15.34
C THR A 61 0.92 -8.55 14.15
N ASN A 62 1.69 -7.46 14.25
CA ASN A 62 2.76 -7.17 13.32
C ASN A 62 2.30 -7.18 11.85
N THR A 63 1.29 -6.36 11.57
CA THR A 63 0.69 -6.24 10.24
C THR A 63 1.15 -4.95 9.56
N LEU A 64 1.57 -5.06 8.30
CA LEU A 64 1.87 -3.92 7.45
C LEU A 64 0.73 -3.73 6.45
N VAL A 65 0.15 -2.54 6.44
CA VAL A 65 -0.86 -2.15 5.44
C VAL A 65 -0.20 -1.18 4.48
N ILE A 66 -0.26 -1.47 3.19
CA ILE A 66 0.29 -0.61 2.15
C ILE A 66 -0.87 -0.10 1.30
N ALA A 67 -1.12 1.20 1.36
CA ALA A 67 -2.17 1.85 0.58
C ALA A 67 -1.58 2.43 -0.70
N LEU A 68 -2.26 2.24 -1.82
CA LEU A 68 -1.89 2.80 -3.11
C LEU A 68 -2.91 3.86 -3.52
N SER A 69 -2.45 5.08 -3.77
CA SER A 69 -3.33 6.17 -4.21
C SER A 69 -2.55 7.19 -5.02
N ILE A 70 -2.98 7.43 -6.26
CA ILE A 70 -2.37 8.45 -7.13
C ILE A 70 -2.66 9.85 -6.58
N SER A 71 -3.91 10.12 -6.19
CA SER A 71 -4.28 11.44 -5.68
C SER A 71 -3.83 11.67 -4.23
N GLY A 72 -3.67 10.60 -3.47
CA GLY A 72 -3.45 10.69 -2.04
C GLY A 72 -4.67 11.15 -1.27
N GLU A 73 -5.81 11.33 -1.95
CA GLU A 73 -7.04 11.85 -1.36
C GLU A 73 -8.26 10.96 -1.61
N THR A 74 -8.03 9.67 -1.88
CA THR A 74 -9.11 8.71 -2.11
C THR A 74 -9.88 8.51 -0.80
N ASN A 75 -11.13 8.96 -0.75
CA ASN A 75 -11.95 8.97 0.48
C ASN A 75 -12.09 7.58 1.09
N GLU A 76 -12.33 6.58 0.29
CA GLU A 76 -12.49 5.20 0.76
C GLU A 76 -11.23 4.72 1.49
N ILE A 77 -10.06 5.06 0.96
CA ILE A 77 -8.79 4.67 1.57
C ILE A 77 -8.53 5.48 2.84
N ILE A 78 -8.87 6.76 2.85
CA ILE A 78 -8.77 7.60 4.05
C ILE A 78 -9.61 6.98 5.18
N GLU A 79 -10.83 6.53 4.89
CA GLU A 79 -11.68 5.86 5.87
C GLU A 79 -11.02 4.59 6.42
N VAL A 80 -10.51 3.75 5.54
CA VAL A 80 -9.84 2.51 5.93
C VAL A 80 -8.66 2.82 6.85
N LEU A 81 -7.78 3.72 6.44
CA LEU A 81 -6.58 4.03 7.22
C LEU A 81 -6.92 4.68 8.56
N THR A 82 -7.94 5.54 8.58
CA THR A 82 -8.41 6.15 9.83
C THR A 82 -8.89 5.09 10.81
N SER A 83 -9.62 4.09 10.33
CA SER A 83 -10.10 3.01 11.18
C SER A 83 -8.97 2.15 11.76
N LEU A 84 -7.82 2.12 11.10
CA LEU A 84 -6.68 1.31 11.51
C LEU A 84 -5.68 2.05 12.40
N ARG A 85 -5.73 3.39 12.44
CA ARG A 85 -4.71 4.18 13.16
C ARG A 85 -4.63 3.90 14.66
N SER A 86 -5.72 3.46 15.28
CA SER A 86 -5.72 3.17 16.71
C SER A 86 -5.15 1.79 17.05
N ASN A 87 -4.93 0.93 16.06
CA ASN A 87 -4.38 -0.39 16.28
C ASN A 87 -2.85 -0.33 16.27
N LYS A 88 -2.24 -0.54 17.42
CA LYS A 88 -0.79 -0.44 17.60
C LYS A 88 0.00 -1.55 16.90
N ASP A 89 -0.65 -2.64 16.56
CA ASP A 89 -0.05 -3.76 15.85
C ASP A 89 -0.11 -3.61 14.33
N VAL A 90 -0.63 -2.49 13.85
CA VAL A 90 -0.72 -2.17 12.42
C VAL A 90 0.21 -1.01 12.10
N TYR A 91 1.13 -1.26 11.19
CA TYR A 91 2.00 -0.23 10.63
C TYR A 91 1.44 0.14 9.26
N ILE A 92 1.29 1.43 9.00
CA ILE A 92 0.68 1.92 7.76
C ILE A 92 1.74 2.57 6.89
N SER A 93 1.81 2.13 5.64
CA SER A 93 2.62 2.75 4.60
C SER A 93 1.73 3.09 3.42
N CYS A 94 2.17 4.01 2.58
CA CYS A 94 1.48 4.28 1.32
C CYS A 94 2.48 4.50 0.19
N ILE A 95 2.01 4.25 -1.02
CA ILE A 95 2.74 4.57 -2.25
C ILE A 95 1.90 5.61 -2.98
N THR A 96 2.40 6.84 -3.07
CA THR A 96 1.68 7.96 -3.67
C THR A 96 2.68 9.01 -4.18
N PRO A 97 2.39 9.68 -5.31
CA PRO A 97 3.20 10.81 -5.73
C PRO A 97 2.92 12.08 -4.92
N LYS A 98 1.89 12.07 -4.06
CA LYS A 98 1.45 13.26 -3.31
C LYS A 98 1.89 13.20 -1.85
N LEU A 99 3.09 13.66 -1.60
CA LEU A 99 3.70 13.62 -0.27
C LEU A 99 2.92 14.42 0.78
N ASN A 100 2.22 15.48 0.36
CA ASN A 100 1.45 16.34 1.26
C ASN A 100 -0.05 16.01 1.27
N SER A 101 -0.39 14.77 1.03
CA SER A 101 -1.79 14.33 0.96
C SER A 101 -2.29 13.78 2.29
N SER A 102 -3.62 13.64 2.39
CA SER A 102 -4.26 13.08 3.59
C SER A 102 -3.82 11.64 3.85
N ILE A 103 -3.69 10.84 2.79
CA ILE A 103 -3.23 9.45 2.93
C ILE A 103 -1.79 9.41 3.42
N ALA A 104 -0.94 10.31 2.90
CA ALA A 104 0.44 10.41 3.38
C ALA A 104 0.49 10.76 4.87
N GLU A 105 -0.35 11.69 5.32
CA GLU A 105 -0.41 12.08 6.74
C GLU A 105 -0.86 10.94 7.65
N LEU A 106 -1.73 10.07 7.16
CA LEU A 106 -2.21 8.91 7.92
C LEU A 106 -1.21 7.76 7.94
N SER A 107 -0.15 7.85 7.15
CA SER A 107 0.84 6.78 7.02
C SER A 107 2.01 7.02 7.98
N ASP A 108 2.53 5.94 8.55
CA ASP A 108 3.77 5.98 9.31
C ASP A 108 4.96 6.23 8.38
N PHE A 109 4.78 5.91 7.08
CA PHE A 109 5.85 5.94 6.15
C PHE A 109 5.34 6.06 4.73
N VAL A 110 5.94 6.90 3.90
CA VAL A 110 5.49 7.17 2.53
C VAL A 110 6.59 6.81 1.54
N LEU A 111 6.23 6.00 0.55
CA LEU A 111 7.06 5.76 -0.61
C LEU A 111 6.51 6.61 -1.75
N THR A 112 7.29 7.58 -2.19
CA THR A 112 6.82 8.57 -3.15
C THR A 112 7.64 8.54 -4.44
N TYR A 113 7.06 9.10 -5.50
CA TYR A 113 7.66 9.18 -6.82
C TYR A 113 7.13 10.42 -7.54
N ARG A 114 7.76 10.77 -8.65
CA ARG A 114 7.32 11.88 -9.50
C ARG A 114 6.68 11.35 -10.76
N ILE A 115 5.53 11.93 -11.12
CA ILE A 115 4.81 11.56 -12.32
C ILE A 115 3.96 12.76 -12.77
N ASN A 116 3.81 12.93 -14.09
CA ASN A 116 2.87 13.92 -14.62
C ASN A 116 1.46 13.36 -14.51
N GLU A 117 0.58 14.12 -13.87
CA GLU A 117 -0.81 13.72 -13.72
C GLU A 117 -1.54 13.82 -15.05
N HIS A 118 -2.44 12.86 -15.27
CA HIS A 118 -3.31 12.86 -16.45
C HIS A 118 -4.72 12.51 -16.01
N ARG A 119 -5.30 13.39 -15.19
CA ARG A 119 -6.67 13.20 -14.69
C ARG A 119 -7.65 13.80 -15.70
N ILE A 120 -8.62 12.99 -16.12
CA ILE A 120 -9.67 13.40 -17.07
C ILE A 120 -10.80 14.10 -16.33
N ASN A 121 -11.26 13.52 -15.22
CA ASN A 121 -12.31 14.12 -14.40
C ASN A 121 -12.24 13.53 -12.99
N THR A 122 -13.22 13.81 -12.13
CA THR A 122 -13.23 13.38 -10.74
C THR A 122 -13.09 11.86 -10.57
N HIS A 123 -13.65 11.09 -11.50
CA HIS A 123 -13.69 9.64 -11.37
C HIS A 123 -12.78 8.90 -12.36
N TYR A 124 -12.13 9.62 -13.24
CA TYR A 124 -11.33 8.99 -14.29
C TYR A 124 -9.93 9.60 -14.35
N ASP A 125 -8.95 8.81 -13.94
CA ASP A 125 -7.56 9.23 -13.87
C ASP A 125 -6.73 8.32 -14.77
N LEU A 126 -6.13 8.90 -15.80
CA LEU A 126 -5.25 8.18 -16.73
C LEU A 126 -3.78 8.29 -16.34
N THR A 127 -3.46 8.86 -15.19
CA THR A 127 -2.07 8.93 -14.71
C THR A 127 -1.46 7.55 -14.71
N SER A 128 -0.24 7.43 -15.24
CA SER A 128 0.42 6.15 -15.37
C SER A 128 0.66 5.48 -14.01
N GLN A 129 0.39 4.18 -13.96
CA GLN A 129 0.68 3.35 -12.80
C GLN A 129 2.05 2.67 -12.89
N LEU A 130 2.83 2.96 -13.94
CA LEU A 130 4.14 2.33 -14.13
C LEU A 130 5.06 2.52 -12.93
N PRO A 131 5.17 3.71 -12.32
CA PRO A 131 6.02 3.87 -11.14
C PRO A 131 5.58 3.00 -9.96
N THR A 132 4.28 2.87 -9.74
CA THR A 132 3.74 2.04 -8.66
C THR A 132 4.05 0.56 -8.93
N VAL A 133 3.86 0.11 -10.15
CA VAL A 133 4.19 -1.26 -10.55
C VAL A 133 5.69 -1.51 -10.35
N TYR A 134 6.53 -0.58 -10.80
CA TYR A 134 7.97 -0.69 -10.64
C TYR A 134 8.37 -0.85 -9.17
N LEU A 135 7.81 0.00 -8.30
CA LEU A 135 8.14 -0.02 -6.87
C LEU A 135 7.69 -1.33 -6.22
N THR A 136 6.51 -1.84 -6.56
CA THR A 136 6.04 -3.11 -6.02
C THR A 136 6.88 -4.28 -6.52
N GLU A 137 7.33 -4.25 -7.76
CA GLU A 137 8.21 -5.29 -8.30
C GLU A 137 9.58 -5.25 -7.65
N ARG A 138 10.15 -4.05 -7.47
CA ARG A 138 11.42 -3.90 -6.76
C ARG A 138 11.34 -4.43 -5.33
N LEU A 139 10.24 -4.15 -4.66
CA LEU A 139 10.02 -4.62 -3.30
C LEU A 139 10.03 -6.15 -3.25
N THR A 140 9.32 -6.79 -4.18
CA THR A 140 9.29 -8.25 -4.29
C THR A 140 10.68 -8.82 -4.57
N ASP A 141 11.42 -8.20 -5.50
CA ASP A 141 12.75 -8.66 -5.86
C ASP A 141 13.70 -8.61 -4.68
N LEU A 142 13.65 -7.54 -3.88
CA LEU A 142 14.48 -7.41 -2.70
C LEU A 142 14.17 -8.48 -1.66
N VAL A 143 12.88 -8.75 -1.44
CA VAL A 143 12.45 -9.81 -0.53
C VAL A 143 12.98 -11.16 -1.02
N TYR A 144 12.82 -11.45 -2.31
CA TYR A 144 13.27 -12.71 -2.88
C TYR A 144 14.78 -12.89 -2.75
N GLN A 145 15.56 -11.85 -3.05
CA GLN A 145 17.02 -11.90 -2.97
C GLN A 145 17.52 -12.19 -1.56
N LEU A 146 16.83 -11.70 -0.55
CA LEU A 146 17.27 -11.90 0.82
C LEU A 146 16.76 -13.19 1.46
N SER A 147 15.68 -13.73 0.92
CA SER A 147 15.14 -15.01 1.39
C SER A 147 15.88 -16.21 0.78
N ASN A 148 16.72 -15.95 -0.19
CA ASN A 148 17.52 -16.96 -0.87
C ASN A 148 18.99 -16.56 -0.81
#